data_2a25e26c3535d43c2fc5cfe6da15583d
#
_entry.id   2a25e26c3535d43c2fc5cfe6da15583d
#
_cell.length_a   1.000
_cell.length_b   1.000
_cell.length_c   1.000
_cell.angle_alpha   90.00
_cell.angle_beta   90.00
_cell.angle_gamma   90.00
#
_symmetry.space_group_name_H-M   'P 1'
#
loop_
_entity.id
_entity.type
_entity.pdbx_description
1 polymer ?
#
loop_
_entity_poly.entity_id
_entity_poly.type
_entity_poly.pdbx_seq_one_letter_code
_entity_poly.pdbx_strand_id
1 'polypeptide(L)'
;MEKPILLQTRRALLAGAGSGLAVVSVPGCAQAAARPVPMAVRRNPGCGCCEVWTQQMRVSGRFVVTTRDDPDLAAFKNERAVPADLASCHTAIVGDYVVEGHVPLADIVRLLDERPAIAGIAVGGMPMGSPGMEQPGGGNEAYDVVAFTSSGERSVFAHYSAT
;
A
#
# COMPACT_ATOMS: atom_id res chain seq x y z
N MET A 1 29.22 85.74 -46.98
CA MET A 1 28.18 84.80 -47.35
C MET A 1 28.40 83.48 -46.50
N GLU A 2 27.85 83.53 -45.31
CA GLU A 2 28.01 82.45 -44.34
C GLU A 2 26.68 81.74 -44.11
N LYS A 3 26.68 80.42 -44.31
CA LYS A 3 25.49 79.60 -44.09
C LYS A 3 25.45 79.15 -42.63
N PRO A 4 24.31 79.25 -41.92
CA PRO A 4 24.21 78.73 -40.58
C PRO A 4 24.04 77.20 -40.58
N ILE A 5 24.79 76.49 -39.68
CA ILE A 5 24.74 75.12 -39.41
C ILE A 5 23.58 74.84 -38.44
N LEU A 6 22.59 74.09 -38.89
CA LEU A 6 21.49 73.56 -38.07
C LEU A 6 21.94 72.38 -37.21
N LEU A 7 22.00 72.57 -35.90
CA LEU A 7 22.23 71.50 -34.94
C LEU A 7 20.92 70.67 -34.77
N GLN A 8 20.89 69.52 -35.29
CA GLN A 8 19.81 68.52 -35.02
C GLN A 8 20.11 67.79 -33.74
N THR A 9 19.35 68.06 -32.68
CA THR A 9 19.34 67.30 -31.45
C THR A 9 18.60 66.01 -31.65
N ARG A 10 19.34 64.86 -31.62
CA ARG A 10 18.74 63.51 -31.61
C ARG A 10 18.24 63.20 -30.19
N ARG A 11 16.94 63.23 -30.02
CA ARG A 11 16.29 62.63 -28.80
C ARG A 11 16.32 61.12 -28.98
N ALA A 12 17.15 60.42 -28.18
CA ALA A 12 17.14 59.01 -28.03
C ALA A 12 15.92 58.57 -27.20
N LEU A 13 14.98 57.88 -27.82
CA LEU A 13 13.89 57.18 -27.14
C LEU A 13 14.45 55.85 -26.59
N LEU A 14 14.64 55.76 -25.29
CA LEU A 14 14.90 54.53 -24.56
C LEU A 14 13.59 53.73 -24.47
N ALA A 15 13.43 52.74 -25.36
CA ALA A 15 12.39 51.75 -25.24
C ALA A 15 12.82 50.74 -24.15
N GLY A 16 12.22 50.84 -22.98
CA GLY A 16 12.39 49.84 -21.91
C GLY A 16 11.68 48.55 -22.27
N ALA A 17 12.46 47.49 -22.58
CA ALA A 17 11.94 46.17 -22.70
C ALA A 17 11.69 45.60 -21.29
N GLY A 18 10.45 45.64 -20.83
CA GLY A 18 10.02 44.95 -19.63
C GLY A 18 9.96 43.42 -19.87
N SER A 19 10.98 42.70 -19.41
CA SER A 19 10.94 41.22 -19.36
C SER A 19 9.94 40.78 -18.27
N GLY A 20 8.71 40.50 -18.67
CA GLY A 20 7.74 39.87 -17.79
C GLY A 20 8.16 38.42 -17.52
N LEU A 21 8.61 38.10 -16.29
CA LEU A 21 8.71 36.75 -15.84
C LEU A 21 7.29 36.16 -15.74
N ALA A 22 6.93 35.30 -16.69
CA ALA A 22 5.75 34.45 -16.57
C ALA A 22 6.01 33.42 -15.49
N VAL A 23 5.42 33.58 -14.30
CA VAL A 23 5.38 32.55 -13.25
C VAL A 23 4.45 31.45 -13.74
N VAL A 24 5.02 30.37 -14.27
CA VAL A 24 4.28 29.16 -14.59
C VAL A 24 3.90 28.50 -13.26
N SER A 25 2.68 28.73 -12.80
CA SER A 25 2.10 27.98 -11.68
C SER A 25 1.88 26.54 -12.13
N VAL A 26 2.79 25.64 -11.73
CA VAL A 26 2.58 24.19 -11.89
C VAL A 26 1.45 23.80 -10.92
N PRO A 27 0.28 23.33 -11.38
CA PRO A 27 -0.73 22.83 -10.46
C PRO A 27 -0.12 21.60 -9.77
N GLY A 28 0.21 21.74 -8.48
CA GLY A 28 0.59 20.62 -7.65
C GLY A 28 -0.57 19.63 -7.68
N CYS A 29 -0.35 18.42 -8.21
CA CYS A 29 -1.27 17.30 -8.02
C CYS A 29 -1.34 17.04 -6.52
N ALA A 30 -2.29 17.67 -5.83
CA ALA A 30 -2.67 17.26 -4.49
C ALA A 30 -3.20 15.83 -4.65
N GLN A 31 -2.36 14.83 -4.31
CA GLN A 31 -2.79 13.45 -4.19
C GLN A 31 -3.89 13.46 -3.13
N ALA A 32 -5.13 13.33 -3.57
CA ALA A 32 -6.24 13.11 -2.66
C ALA A 32 -5.89 11.87 -1.83
N ALA A 33 -5.76 12.03 -0.51
CA ALA A 33 -5.49 10.91 0.38
C ALA A 33 -6.54 9.83 0.10
N ALA A 34 -6.09 8.67 -0.35
CA ALA A 34 -6.98 7.57 -0.67
C ALA A 34 -7.84 7.26 0.56
N ARG A 35 -9.15 7.14 0.38
CA ARG A 35 -10.06 6.81 1.49
C ARG A 35 -9.66 5.45 2.07
N PRO A 36 -9.63 5.30 3.41
CA PRO A 36 -9.34 4.02 4.03
C PRO A 36 -10.27 2.92 3.52
N VAL A 37 -9.71 1.76 3.19
CA VAL A 37 -10.45 0.61 2.67
C VAL A 37 -11.00 -0.23 3.84
N PRO A 38 -12.27 -0.69 3.80
CA PRO A 38 -12.78 -1.62 4.80
C PRO A 38 -11.96 -2.92 4.80
N MET A 39 -11.61 -3.40 6.00
CA MET A 39 -10.92 -4.68 6.23
C MET A 39 -11.66 -5.44 7.33
N ALA A 40 -12.26 -6.57 6.99
CA ALA A 40 -12.97 -7.43 7.93
C ALA A 40 -12.11 -8.65 8.28
N VAL A 41 -11.67 -8.75 9.55
CA VAL A 41 -10.78 -9.80 10.04
C VAL A 41 -11.54 -10.80 10.89
N ARG A 42 -11.46 -12.09 10.55
CA ARG A 42 -11.85 -13.21 11.42
C ARG A 42 -10.60 -13.91 11.93
N ARG A 43 -10.54 -14.20 13.21
CA ARG A 43 -9.37 -14.78 13.85
C ARG A 43 -9.74 -15.86 14.87
N ASN A 44 -8.78 -16.71 15.20
CA ASN A 44 -8.93 -17.63 16.31
C ASN A 44 -9.19 -16.85 17.62
N PRO A 45 -10.09 -17.32 18.50
CA PRO A 45 -10.33 -16.70 19.79
C PRO A 45 -9.04 -16.58 20.61
N GLY A 46 -8.79 -15.39 21.18
CA GLY A 46 -7.62 -15.15 22.04
C GLY A 46 -6.28 -15.07 21.30
N CYS A 47 -6.26 -14.94 19.99
CA CYS A 47 -5.03 -14.87 19.19
C CYS A 47 -4.29 -13.53 19.38
N GLY A 48 -3.21 -13.54 20.17
CA GLY A 48 -2.42 -12.35 20.48
C GLY A 48 -1.67 -11.79 19.26
N CYS A 49 -1.03 -12.64 18.45
CA CYS A 49 -0.32 -12.20 17.25
C CYS A 49 -1.27 -11.60 16.21
N CYS A 50 -2.51 -12.11 16.13
CA CYS A 50 -3.54 -11.52 15.26
C CYS A 50 -3.92 -10.10 15.72
N GLU A 51 -3.94 -9.84 17.03
CA GLU A 51 -4.21 -8.48 17.54
C GLU A 51 -3.08 -7.52 17.18
N VAL A 52 -1.82 -7.95 17.30
CA VAL A 52 -0.65 -7.14 16.89
C VAL A 52 -0.74 -6.82 15.40
N TRP A 53 -0.98 -7.83 14.54
CA TRP A 53 -1.12 -7.64 13.11
C TRP A 53 -2.27 -6.66 12.77
N THR A 54 -3.45 -6.85 13.37
CA THR A 54 -4.59 -5.95 13.11
C THR A 54 -4.34 -4.53 13.59
N GLN A 55 -3.59 -4.36 14.68
CA GLN A 55 -3.19 -3.04 15.16
C GLN A 55 -2.23 -2.35 14.16
N GLN A 56 -1.28 -3.07 13.57
CA GLN A 56 -0.43 -2.53 12.50
C GLN A 56 -1.28 -2.06 11.30
N MET A 57 -2.31 -2.82 10.92
CA MET A 57 -3.23 -2.42 9.85
C MET A 57 -4.03 -1.14 10.22
N ARG A 58 -4.52 -1.02 11.45
CA ARG A 58 -5.24 0.17 11.94
C ARG A 58 -4.37 1.43 11.93
N VAL A 59 -3.16 1.34 12.50
CA VAL A 59 -2.27 2.51 12.63
C VAL A 59 -1.71 2.98 11.29
N SER A 60 -1.74 2.13 10.26
CA SER A 60 -1.36 2.51 8.91
C SER A 60 -2.24 3.62 8.30
N GLY A 61 -3.46 3.79 8.83
CA GLY A 61 -4.46 4.69 8.26
C GLY A 61 -5.01 4.28 6.89
N ARG A 62 -4.54 3.14 6.34
CA ARG A 62 -4.98 2.63 5.04
C ARG A 62 -6.29 1.84 5.12
N PHE A 63 -6.65 1.34 6.31
CA PHE A 63 -7.78 0.45 6.50
C PHE A 63 -8.69 0.88 7.64
N VAL A 64 -9.99 0.67 7.46
CA VAL A 64 -10.99 0.64 8.55
C VAL A 64 -11.14 -0.82 8.96
N VAL A 65 -10.45 -1.22 10.04
CA VAL A 65 -10.36 -2.61 10.45
C VAL A 65 -11.44 -2.97 11.46
N THR A 66 -12.26 -3.97 11.12
CA THR A 66 -13.16 -4.66 12.05
C THR A 66 -12.61 -6.05 12.36
N THR A 67 -12.71 -6.49 13.63
CA THR A 67 -12.22 -7.81 14.06
C THR A 67 -13.34 -8.59 14.73
N ARG A 68 -13.35 -9.91 14.49
CA ARG A 68 -14.26 -10.84 15.14
C ARG A 68 -13.52 -12.13 15.45
N ASP A 69 -13.63 -12.60 16.69
CA ASP A 69 -13.22 -13.94 17.06
C ASP A 69 -14.20 -14.95 16.44
N ASP A 70 -13.68 -15.98 15.79
CA ASP A 70 -14.47 -16.97 15.09
C ASP A 70 -14.01 -18.39 15.49
N PRO A 71 -14.81 -19.08 16.32
CA PRO A 71 -14.47 -20.45 16.75
C PRO A 71 -14.53 -21.46 15.60
N ASP A 72 -15.19 -21.12 14.49
CA ASP A 72 -15.27 -21.96 13.29
C ASP A 72 -14.53 -21.32 12.09
N LEU A 73 -13.36 -20.73 12.38
CA LEU A 73 -12.53 -20.07 11.37
C LEU A 73 -12.16 -21.00 10.20
N ALA A 74 -12.04 -22.32 10.46
CA ALA A 74 -11.74 -23.30 9.41
C ALA A 74 -12.83 -23.38 8.34
N ALA A 75 -14.11 -23.38 8.74
CA ALA A 75 -15.22 -23.33 7.80
C ALA A 75 -15.19 -22.06 6.96
N PHE A 76 -14.92 -20.92 7.59
CA PHE A 76 -14.80 -19.65 6.86
C PHE A 76 -13.67 -19.66 5.84
N LYS A 77 -12.49 -20.22 6.17
CA LYS A 77 -11.37 -20.38 5.23
C LYS A 77 -11.77 -21.22 4.02
N ASN A 78 -12.46 -22.33 4.26
CA ASN A 78 -12.95 -23.21 3.19
C ASN A 78 -13.95 -22.49 2.26
N GLU A 79 -14.89 -21.72 2.83
CA GLU A 79 -15.84 -20.90 2.04
C GLU A 79 -15.12 -19.86 1.17
N ARG A 80 -13.94 -19.41 1.57
CA ARG A 80 -13.12 -18.43 0.87
C ARG A 80 -12.04 -19.04 -0.01
N ALA A 81 -12.08 -20.36 -0.20
CA ALA A 81 -11.12 -21.11 -0.99
C ALA A 81 -9.64 -20.90 -0.55
N VAL A 82 -9.41 -20.65 0.75
CA VAL A 82 -8.06 -20.60 1.30
C VAL A 82 -7.45 -21.98 1.24
N PRO A 83 -6.30 -22.19 0.58
CA PRO A 83 -5.64 -23.47 0.56
C PRO A 83 -5.25 -23.93 1.97
N ALA A 84 -5.53 -25.20 2.31
CA ALA A 84 -5.36 -25.72 3.67
C ALA A 84 -3.91 -25.62 4.18
N ASP A 85 -2.93 -25.80 3.32
CA ASP A 85 -1.50 -25.66 3.63
C ASP A 85 -1.01 -24.21 3.74
N LEU A 86 -1.80 -23.24 3.30
CA LEU A 86 -1.57 -21.81 3.49
C LEU A 86 -2.37 -21.23 4.67
N ALA A 87 -3.16 -22.06 5.36
CA ALA A 87 -3.97 -21.60 6.48
C ALA A 87 -3.10 -21.08 7.65
N SER A 88 -3.54 -20.00 8.27
CA SER A 88 -2.92 -19.34 9.39
C SER A 88 -3.94 -19.05 10.50
N CYS A 89 -3.62 -18.19 11.46
CA CYS A 89 -4.45 -17.90 12.65
C CYS A 89 -5.56 -16.86 12.40
N HIS A 90 -5.58 -16.19 11.25
CA HIS A 90 -6.65 -15.24 10.88
C HIS A 90 -6.80 -15.14 9.36
N THR A 91 -7.96 -14.66 8.94
CA THR A 91 -8.31 -14.38 7.55
C THR A 91 -8.96 -13.00 7.49
N ALA A 92 -8.48 -12.14 6.62
CA ALA A 92 -9.08 -10.82 6.36
C ALA A 92 -9.70 -10.77 4.96
N ILE A 93 -10.80 -10.02 4.84
CA ILE A 93 -11.39 -9.66 3.56
C ILE A 93 -11.14 -8.18 3.34
N VAL A 94 -10.50 -7.84 2.21
CA VAL A 94 -10.14 -6.48 1.82
C VAL A 94 -10.53 -6.23 0.37
N GLY A 95 -11.55 -5.43 0.13
CA GLY A 95 -12.18 -5.36 -1.18
C GLY A 95 -12.71 -6.73 -1.60
N ASP A 96 -12.29 -7.20 -2.77
CA ASP A 96 -12.68 -8.52 -3.29
C ASP A 96 -11.68 -9.64 -2.95
N TYR A 97 -10.63 -9.32 -2.19
CA TYR A 97 -9.53 -10.23 -1.92
C TYR A 97 -9.57 -10.86 -0.53
N VAL A 98 -9.07 -12.07 -0.46
CA VAL A 98 -8.72 -12.77 0.78
C VAL A 98 -7.26 -12.47 1.13
N VAL A 99 -7.01 -12.08 2.37
CA VAL A 99 -5.67 -11.95 2.95
C VAL A 99 -5.58 -12.94 4.11
N GLU A 100 -4.75 -13.95 3.97
CA GLU A 100 -4.60 -15.03 4.93
C GLU A 100 -3.32 -14.89 5.72
N GLY A 101 -3.41 -14.87 7.05
CA GLY A 101 -2.26 -14.83 7.95
C GLY A 101 -1.50 -13.51 7.95
N HIS A 102 -0.23 -13.59 8.33
CA HIS A 102 0.62 -12.44 8.67
C HIS A 102 1.22 -11.73 7.45
N VAL A 103 0.37 -11.39 6.46
CA VAL A 103 0.78 -10.70 5.23
C VAL A 103 1.24 -9.28 5.54
N PRO A 104 2.41 -8.84 5.02
CA PRO A 104 2.89 -7.48 5.19
C PRO A 104 1.96 -6.42 4.58
N LEU A 105 1.84 -5.27 5.27
CA LEU A 105 1.05 -4.12 4.81
C LEU A 105 1.37 -3.71 3.36
N ALA A 106 2.67 -3.69 3.01
CA ALA A 106 3.11 -3.29 1.67
C ALA A 106 2.53 -4.20 0.58
N ASP A 107 2.45 -5.51 0.84
CA ASP A 107 1.91 -6.47 -0.11
C ASP A 107 0.39 -6.36 -0.24
N ILE A 108 -0.32 -6.06 0.86
CA ILE A 108 -1.77 -5.80 0.80
C ILE A 108 -2.06 -4.52 -0.01
N VAL A 109 -1.26 -3.47 0.20
CA VAL A 109 -1.39 -2.23 -0.58
C VAL A 109 -1.12 -2.50 -2.05
N ARG A 110 -0.04 -3.22 -2.39
CA ARG A 110 0.30 -3.60 -3.76
C ARG A 110 -0.81 -4.43 -4.42
N LEU A 111 -1.38 -5.41 -3.70
CA LEU A 111 -2.52 -6.21 -4.17
C LEU A 111 -3.70 -5.34 -4.58
N LEU A 112 -4.04 -4.33 -3.77
CA LEU A 112 -5.16 -3.42 -4.04
C LEU A 112 -4.87 -2.45 -5.18
N ASP A 113 -3.62 -2.08 -5.40
CA ASP A 113 -3.20 -1.16 -6.45
C ASP A 113 -3.10 -1.89 -7.80
N GLU A 114 -2.48 -3.08 -7.84
CA GLU A 114 -2.28 -3.88 -9.06
C GLU A 114 -3.54 -4.62 -9.53
N ARG A 115 -4.43 -4.97 -8.61
CA ARG A 115 -5.69 -5.68 -8.86
C ARG A 115 -5.55 -6.94 -9.74
N PRO A 116 -4.66 -7.86 -9.41
CA PRO A 116 -4.49 -9.08 -10.18
C PRO A 116 -5.73 -9.97 -10.12
N ALA A 117 -5.93 -10.81 -11.14
CA ALA A 117 -7.05 -11.76 -11.22
C ALA A 117 -6.78 -13.01 -10.35
N ILE A 118 -6.73 -12.84 -9.02
CA ILE A 118 -6.51 -13.89 -8.02
C ILE A 118 -7.60 -13.84 -6.94
N ALA A 119 -7.75 -14.88 -6.15
CA ALA A 119 -8.67 -14.90 -5.01
C ALA A 119 -8.08 -14.20 -3.78
N GLY A 120 -6.76 -14.28 -3.61
CA GLY A 120 -6.10 -13.67 -2.46
C GLY A 120 -4.61 -13.93 -2.38
N ILE A 121 -4.02 -13.45 -1.28
CA ILE A 121 -2.63 -13.68 -0.91
C ILE A 121 -2.53 -14.25 0.51
N ALA A 122 -1.52 -15.06 0.77
CA ALA A 122 -1.37 -15.77 2.05
C ALA A 122 0.09 -15.81 2.52
N VAL A 123 0.28 -15.70 3.83
CA VAL A 123 1.47 -16.18 4.53
C VAL A 123 1.04 -17.38 5.35
N GLY A 124 1.43 -18.59 4.91
CA GLY A 124 1.07 -19.85 5.60
C GLY A 124 1.73 -19.95 6.96
N GLY A 125 1.01 -20.48 7.94
CA GLY A 125 1.52 -20.59 9.30
C GLY A 125 1.71 -19.25 10.00
N MET A 126 2.79 -19.15 10.79
CA MET A 126 3.14 -17.96 11.59
C MET A 126 4.67 -17.82 11.61
N PRO A 127 5.34 -17.55 10.48
CA PRO A 127 6.79 -17.47 10.43
C PRO A 127 7.31 -16.32 11.30
N MET A 128 8.39 -16.60 12.04
CA MET A 128 9.03 -15.62 12.92
C MET A 128 9.53 -14.43 12.10
N GLY A 129 9.27 -13.22 12.58
CA GLY A 129 9.62 -11.97 11.89
C GLY A 129 8.57 -11.49 10.87
N SER A 130 7.54 -12.30 10.56
CA SER A 130 6.38 -11.77 9.84
C SER A 130 5.62 -10.74 10.70
N PRO A 131 4.84 -9.82 10.09
CA PRO A 131 4.13 -8.77 10.84
C PRO A 131 3.24 -9.33 11.96
N GLY A 132 3.48 -8.90 13.20
CA GLY A 132 2.81 -9.42 14.39
C GLY A 132 3.49 -10.65 15.03
N MET A 133 4.56 -11.15 14.41
CA MET A 133 5.40 -12.24 14.91
C MET A 133 6.85 -11.79 15.15
N GLU A 134 7.08 -10.49 15.17
CA GLU A 134 8.39 -9.90 15.45
C GLU A 134 8.81 -10.18 16.91
N GLN A 135 10.07 -10.54 17.12
CA GLN A 135 10.64 -10.72 18.46
C GLN A 135 11.90 -9.85 18.65
N PRO A 136 12.00 -9.12 19.75
CA PRO A 136 13.20 -8.36 20.07
C PRO A 136 14.44 -9.26 20.13
N GLY A 137 15.44 -9.01 19.25
CA GLY A 137 16.67 -9.80 19.19
C GLY A 137 16.54 -11.20 18.60
N GLY A 138 15.37 -11.54 18.06
CA GLY A 138 15.14 -12.79 17.31
C GLY A 138 15.56 -12.66 15.84
N GLY A 139 15.99 -13.78 15.24
CA GLY A 139 16.16 -13.86 13.79
C GLY A 139 14.80 -13.96 13.09
N ASN A 140 14.75 -13.51 11.84
CA ASN A 140 13.56 -13.70 11.01
C ASN A 140 13.70 -14.99 10.18
N GLU A 141 12.64 -15.75 10.09
CA GLU A 141 12.53 -16.87 9.15
C GLU A 141 12.29 -16.35 7.74
N ALA A 142 12.78 -17.10 6.73
CA ALA A 142 12.38 -16.83 5.36
C ALA A 142 10.94 -17.28 5.14
N TYR A 143 10.14 -16.47 4.44
CA TYR A 143 8.78 -16.84 4.07
C TYR A 143 8.36 -16.21 2.75
N ASP A 144 7.37 -16.81 2.12
CA ASP A 144 6.74 -16.29 0.92
C ASP A 144 5.34 -15.75 1.22
N VAL A 145 4.99 -14.67 0.56
CA VAL A 145 3.60 -14.29 0.33
C VAL A 145 3.16 -15.00 -0.94
N VAL A 146 2.21 -15.90 -0.83
CA VAL A 146 1.73 -16.73 -1.93
C VAL A 146 0.40 -16.21 -2.44
N ALA A 147 0.32 -15.87 -3.72
CA ALA A 147 -0.93 -15.61 -4.41
C ALA A 147 -1.64 -16.93 -4.72
N PHE A 148 -2.98 -16.95 -4.56
CA PHE A 148 -3.80 -18.13 -4.88
C PHE A 148 -5.08 -17.75 -5.62
N THR A 149 -5.56 -18.65 -6.46
CA THR A 149 -6.84 -18.53 -7.17
C THR A 149 -7.89 -19.46 -6.55
N SER A 150 -9.16 -19.25 -6.86
CA SER A 150 -10.24 -20.16 -6.46
C SER A 150 -10.16 -21.54 -7.11
N SER A 151 -9.40 -21.67 -8.21
CA SER A 151 -9.09 -22.95 -8.87
C SER A 151 -7.93 -23.70 -8.22
N GLY A 152 -7.23 -23.09 -7.24
CA GLY A 152 -6.10 -23.70 -6.53
C GLY A 152 -4.73 -23.43 -7.16
N GLU A 153 -4.64 -22.64 -8.23
CA GLU A 153 -3.37 -22.19 -8.79
C GLU A 153 -2.63 -21.26 -7.82
N ARG A 154 -1.30 -21.32 -7.81
CA ARG A 154 -0.45 -20.59 -6.87
C ARG A 154 0.75 -19.99 -7.56
N SER A 155 1.22 -18.85 -7.04
CA SER A 155 2.48 -18.21 -7.43
C SER A 155 3.06 -17.44 -6.25
N VAL A 156 4.37 -17.23 -6.23
CA VAL A 156 5.00 -16.36 -5.24
C VAL A 156 4.64 -14.91 -5.59
N PHE A 157 3.97 -14.23 -4.66
CA PHE A 157 3.65 -12.81 -4.77
C PHE A 157 4.82 -11.96 -4.26
N ALA A 158 5.40 -12.30 -3.10
CA ALA A 158 6.59 -11.67 -2.54
C ALA A 158 7.43 -12.70 -1.80
N HIS A 159 8.76 -12.44 -1.68
CA HIS A 159 9.69 -13.27 -0.91
C HIS A 159 10.38 -12.42 0.15
N TYR A 160 10.45 -12.93 1.37
CA TYR A 160 11.15 -12.36 2.52
C TYR A 160 12.25 -13.31 2.98
N SER A 161 13.50 -12.84 2.94
CA SER A 161 14.66 -13.65 3.34
C SER A 161 14.82 -13.67 4.85
N ALA A 162 15.41 -14.74 5.38
CA ALA A 162 15.85 -14.82 6.77
C ALA A 162 16.91 -13.76 7.07
N THR A 163 16.93 -13.23 8.32
CA THR A 163 17.92 -12.24 8.79
C THR A 163 18.44 -12.60 10.17
#